data_2ccbb072a278129aaff7836fe3a731ef
#
_entry.id   2ccbb072a278129aaff7836fe3a731ef
#
_cell.length_a   1.000
_cell.length_b   1.000
_cell.length_c   1.000
_cell.angle_alpha   90.00
_cell.angle_beta   90.00
_cell.angle_gamma   90.00
#
_symmetry.space_group_name_H-M   'P 1'
#
loop_
_entity.id
_entity.type
_entity.pdbx_description
1 polymer ?
#
loop_
_entity_poly.entity_id
_entity_poly.type
_entity_poly.pdbx_seq_one_letter_code
_entity_poly.pdbx_strand_id
1 'polypeptide(L)'
;MKKIAKFLIVLGMMGQLSSCDYLDIVPDERAQESDTWKTEGAVRGYLYSCYGYLPANRTFGNSYWLAEELTAVTKELFTTFKYGYYRPVSLGFTSNTWSTIWNGIHQCYMFQESLKQVSNEYVTDEMKKQYLAESNFLIAYYHFLSMRSYGPTMIIRSVIDLETPISGFPERSSIDEVVAFINEKLDEAMSEGGLPTTWSGKDYGRATRLAALALKSRVYLYAASPLYNGNTEMYADFRSPLDGRQLIAQEKSQAKWEISATQTKYAIDEVEKAKFHLYHDADAGEPSDAKPGLPNKAQRRLRYTNIDNQTGNNPEIIWADTRNDDYYGIQRRCPPRQTLGGKFAGISMTNCPTLQTIEAFYTKNGLPINKDKTFDYDERYE
;
A
#
# COMPACT_ATOMS: atom_id res chain seq x y z
N MET A 1 -13.58 -23.84 -75.54
CA MET A 1 -13.38 -24.44 -74.22
C MET A 1 -12.33 -23.66 -73.37
N LYS A 2 -11.14 -23.34 -73.83
CA LYS A 2 -10.11 -22.64 -73.06
C LYS A 2 -10.46 -21.22 -72.59
N LYS A 3 -11.32 -20.48 -73.29
CA LYS A 3 -11.79 -19.15 -72.88
C LYS A 3 -12.85 -19.18 -71.77
N ILE A 4 -13.72 -20.18 -71.78
CA ILE A 4 -14.77 -20.36 -70.78
C ILE A 4 -14.13 -20.81 -69.44
N ALA A 5 -13.11 -21.70 -69.49
CA ALA A 5 -12.36 -22.11 -68.30
C ALA A 5 -11.62 -20.97 -67.61
N LYS A 6 -11.06 -20.01 -68.38
CA LYS A 6 -10.41 -18.81 -67.83
C LYS A 6 -11.40 -17.86 -67.19
N PHE A 7 -12.63 -17.73 -67.75
CA PHE A 7 -13.69 -16.87 -67.21
C PHE A 7 -14.24 -17.42 -65.88
N LEU A 8 -14.39 -18.76 -65.78
CA LEU A 8 -14.82 -19.45 -64.56
C LEU A 8 -13.78 -19.35 -63.43
N ILE A 9 -12.47 -19.37 -63.78
CA ILE A 9 -11.40 -19.20 -62.78
C ILE A 9 -11.37 -17.76 -62.25
N VAL A 10 -11.58 -16.74 -63.09
CA VAL A 10 -11.64 -15.35 -62.66
C VAL A 10 -12.91 -15.07 -61.83
N LEU A 11 -14.02 -15.68 -62.16
CA LEU A 11 -15.29 -15.55 -61.38
C LEU A 11 -15.15 -16.25 -60.03
N GLY A 12 -14.43 -17.36 -59.92
CA GLY A 12 -14.13 -18.08 -58.67
C GLY A 12 -13.15 -17.31 -57.75
N MET A 13 -12.24 -16.52 -58.32
CA MET A 13 -11.34 -15.68 -57.54
C MET A 13 -12.02 -14.39 -57.03
N MET A 14 -13.04 -13.86 -57.69
CA MET A 14 -13.80 -12.70 -57.18
C MET A 14 -14.77 -13.05 -56.05
N GLY A 15 -15.13 -14.30 -55.86
CA GLY A 15 -15.99 -14.77 -54.74
C GLY A 15 -15.28 -14.93 -53.39
N GLN A 16 -13.95 -14.79 -53.36
CA GLN A 16 -13.14 -14.96 -52.14
C GLN A 16 -12.86 -13.64 -51.40
N LEU A 17 -13.31 -12.49 -51.89
CA LEU A 17 -13.02 -11.18 -51.31
C LEU A 17 -14.05 -10.67 -50.29
N SER A 18 -15.10 -11.46 -50.02
CA SER A 18 -16.15 -11.06 -49.06
C SER A 18 -16.10 -11.83 -47.70
N SER A 19 -14.96 -12.46 -47.35
CA SER A 19 -14.86 -13.30 -46.17
C SER A 19 -14.15 -12.67 -44.98
N CYS A 20 -14.07 -11.34 -44.90
CA CYS A 20 -13.34 -10.70 -43.81
C CYS A 20 -14.20 -10.14 -42.67
N ASP A 21 -15.54 -10.12 -42.81
CA ASP A 21 -16.39 -9.56 -41.76
C ASP A 21 -16.74 -10.55 -40.64
N TYR A 22 -16.46 -11.84 -40.81
CA TYR A 22 -16.83 -12.84 -39.78
C TYR A 22 -15.89 -12.87 -38.58
N LEU A 23 -14.68 -12.31 -38.73
CA LEU A 23 -13.71 -12.25 -37.61
C LEU A 23 -13.80 -10.98 -36.77
N ASP A 24 -14.56 -9.98 -37.24
CA ASP A 24 -14.80 -8.71 -36.53
C ASP A 24 -16.07 -8.73 -35.67
N ILE A 25 -16.77 -9.85 -35.56
CA ILE A 25 -17.87 -10.00 -34.62
C ILE A 25 -17.27 -10.15 -33.24
N VAL A 26 -17.03 -9.03 -32.56
CA VAL A 26 -16.84 -9.04 -31.12
C VAL A 26 -18.12 -9.59 -30.48
N PRO A 27 -18.08 -10.71 -29.73
CA PRO A 27 -19.27 -11.20 -29.08
C PRO A 27 -19.91 -10.06 -28.26
N ASP A 28 -21.19 -9.82 -28.43
CA ASP A 28 -21.98 -8.81 -27.69
C ASP A 28 -21.90 -8.98 -26.16
N GLU A 29 -21.44 -10.12 -25.70
CA GLU A 29 -21.27 -10.47 -24.29
C GLU A 29 -19.91 -10.05 -23.70
N ARG A 30 -18.96 -9.56 -24.49
CA ARG A 30 -17.71 -9.02 -23.95
C ARG A 30 -17.90 -7.57 -23.61
N ALA A 31 -17.81 -7.24 -22.30
CA ALA A 31 -17.78 -5.87 -21.83
C ALA A 31 -16.72 -5.08 -22.60
N GLN A 32 -17.16 -4.03 -23.29
CA GLN A 32 -16.27 -3.11 -23.99
C GLN A 32 -15.76 -2.04 -23.01
N GLU A 33 -14.63 -1.44 -23.28
CA GLU A 33 -14.10 -0.35 -22.44
C GLU A 33 -15.15 0.77 -22.28
N SER A 34 -15.93 1.05 -23.32
CA SER A 34 -17.03 2.02 -23.27
C SER A 34 -18.10 1.70 -22.24
N ASP A 35 -18.28 0.43 -21.85
CA ASP A 35 -19.33 0.02 -20.91
C ASP A 35 -18.92 0.33 -19.46
N THR A 36 -17.62 0.41 -19.18
CA THR A 36 -17.07 0.79 -17.87
C THR A 36 -17.55 2.18 -17.44
N TRP A 37 -17.91 3.05 -18.37
CA TRP A 37 -18.26 4.44 -18.09
C TRP A 37 -19.76 4.72 -18.15
N LYS A 38 -20.58 3.68 -18.34
CA LYS A 38 -22.05 3.79 -18.52
C LYS A 38 -22.86 3.46 -17.26
N THR A 39 -22.23 3.13 -16.16
CA THR A 39 -22.92 2.89 -14.88
C THR A 39 -22.05 3.34 -13.72
N GLU A 40 -22.67 3.82 -12.63
CA GLU A 40 -21.96 4.22 -11.41
C GLU A 40 -21.17 3.03 -10.84
N GLY A 41 -21.76 1.84 -10.84
CA GLY A 41 -21.10 0.63 -10.30
C GLY A 41 -19.84 0.25 -11.07
N ALA A 42 -19.82 0.42 -12.39
CA ALA A 42 -18.65 0.14 -13.21
C ALA A 42 -17.55 1.19 -13.02
N VAL A 43 -17.91 2.48 -12.96
CA VAL A 43 -16.96 3.58 -12.66
C VAL A 43 -16.32 3.38 -11.28
N ARG A 44 -17.11 3.04 -10.27
CA ARG A 44 -16.62 2.73 -8.93
C ARG A 44 -15.75 1.46 -8.92
N GLY A 45 -16.10 0.45 -9.71
CA GLY A 45 -15.27 -0.74 -9.90
C GLY A 45 -13.88 -0.40 -10.45
N TYR A 46 -13.80 0.54 -11.39
CA TYR A 46 -12.52 1.03 -11.89
C TYR A 46 -11.71 1.77 -10.80
N LEU A 47 -12.36 2.63 -10.01
CA LEU A 47 -11.70 3.26 -8.85
C LEU A 47 -11.15 2.19 -7.89
N TYR A 48 -11.89 1.12 -7.65
CA TYR A 48 -11.41 0.02 -6.79
C TYR A 48 -10.22 -0.72 -7.40
N SER A 49 -10.07 -0.76 -8.72
CA SER A 49 -8.86 -1.28 -9.35
C SER A 49 -7.62 -0.44 -9.00
N CYS A 50 -7.79 0.88 -8.82
CA CYS A 50 -6.72 1.75 -8.33
C CYS A 50 -6.26 1.37 -6.91
N TYR A 51 -7.17 0.96 -6.03
CA TYR A 51 -6.83 0.41 -4.70
C TYR A 51 -6.15 -0.96 -4.79
N GLY A 52 -6.37 -1.71 -5.86
CA GLY A 52 -5.82 -3.05 -6.06
C GLY A 52 -4.28 -3.11 -6.04
N TYR A 53 -3.60 -2.00 -6.31
CA TYR A 53 -2.14 -1.89 -6.28
C TYR A 53 -1.59 -1.56 -4.88
N LEU A 54 -2.43 -1.32 -3.88
CA LEU A 54 -1.96 -1.16 -2.51
C LEU A 54 -1.26 -2.44 -2.03
N PRO A 55 -0.17 -2.32 -1.25
CA PRO A 55 0.49 -3.49 -0.68
C PRO A 55 -0.49 -4.36 0.08
N ALA A 56 -0.56 -5.63 -0.27
CA ALA A 56 -1.39 -6.59 0.43
C ALA A 56 -0.60 -7.25 1.56
N ASN A 57 -1.18 -7.32 2.75
CA ASN A 57 -0.57 -7.99 3.90
C ASN A 57 -0.38 -9.50 3.69
N ARG A 58 -1.07 -10.09 2.72
CA ARG A 58 -0.96 -11.52 2.38
C ARG A 58 0.36 -11.90 1.73
N THR A 59 0.95 -10.99 0.99
CA THR A 59 2.22 -11.24 0.32
C THR A 59 3.35 -11.12 1.32
N PHE A 60 3.47 -12.10 2.19
CA PHE A 60 4.57 -12.27 3.14
C PHE A 60 5.95 -12.26 2.47
N GLY A 61 6.02 -12.15 1.18
CA GLY A 61 7.27 -12.23 0.47
C GLY A 61 8.13 -10.97 0.55
N ASN A 62 7.52 -9.80 0.75
CA ASN A 62 8.18 -8.65 0.14
C ASN A 62 8.53 -7.47 1.06
N SER A 63 8.07 -7.38 2.30
CA SER A 63 8.37 -6.18 3.11
C SER A 63 8.51 -6.38 4.61
N TYR A 64 7.95 -7.42 5.20
CA TYR A 64 8.00 -7.61 6.65
C TYR A 64 9.30 -8.21 7.17
N TRP A 65 10.13 -8.73 6.26
CA TRP A 65 11.34 -9.48 6.57
C TRP A 65 12.60 -8.67 6.42
N LEU A 66 12.47 -7.42 6.03
CA LEU A 66 13.59 -6.53 5.77
C LEU A 66 14.09 -5.85 7.03
N ALA A 67 13.34 -5.98 8.11
CA ALA A 67 13.71 -5.50 9.41
C ALA A 67 14.28 -6.64 10.25
N GLU A 68 15.05 -6.30 11.28
CA GLU A 68 15.76 -7.24 12.13
C GLU A 68 14.84 -7.97 13.13
N GLU A 69 13.53 -7.67 13.12
CA GLU A 69 12.58 -8.22 14.10
C GLU A 69 12.26 -9.69 13.89
N LEU A 70 12.35 -10.16 12.65
CA LEU A 70 11.95 -11.51 12.29
C LEU A 70 13.08 -12.31 11.64
N THR A 71 13.07 -13.61 11.84
CA THR A 71 13.91 -14.58 11.15
C THR A 71 13.06 -15.73 10.63
N ALA A 72 13.56 -16.44 9.62
CA ALA A 72 12.92 -17.63 9.07
C ALA A 72 13.66 -18.89 9.48
N VAL A 73 12.90 -19.91 9.86
CA VAL A 73 13.43 -21.23 10.21
C VAL A 73 13.78 -22.05 8.97
N THR A 74 13.09 -21.84 7.86
CA THR A 74 13.28 -22.63 6.65
C THR A 74 14.23 -22.00 5.64
N LYS A 75 14.95 -22.87 4.93
CA LYS A 75 15.97 -22.52 3.95
C LYS A 75 15.41 -21.72 2.74
N GLU A 76 14.12 -21.84 2.46
CA GLU A 76 13.50 -21.39 1.21
C GLU A 76 13.01 -19.94 1.23
N LEU A 77 12.71 -19.41 2.42
CA LEU A 77 12.27 -18.03 2.60
C LEU A 77 13.45 -17.23 3.13
N PHE A 78 13.97 -16.25 2.38
CA PHE A 78 15.01 -15.29 2.85
C PHE A 78 16.48 -15.77 2.82
N THR A 79 16.79 -16.80 2.06
CA THR A 79 18.20 -17.17 1.84
C THR A 79 19.03 -15.99 1.36
N THR A 80 18.45 -15.12 0.54
CA THR A 80 19.11 -13.93 0.00
C THR A 80 19.56 -12.95 1.10
N PHE A 81 18.70 -12.67 2.10
CA PHE A 81 19.05 -11.80 3.22
C PHE A 81 19.85 -12.51 4.29
N LYS A 82 19.36 -13.65 4.73
CA LYS A 82 19.98 -14.45 5.81
C LYS A 82 21.43 -14.82 5.52
N TYR A 83 21.78 -15.04 4.27
CA TYR A 83 23.15 -15.41 3.87
C TYR A 83 23.91 -14.26 3.18
N GLY A 84 23.39 -13.04 3.21
CA GLY A 84 24.05 -11.89 2.62
C GLY A 84 24.14 -11.92 1.09
N TYR A 85 23.30 -12.69 0.41
CA TYR A 85 23.28 -12.76 -1.05
C TYR A 85 22.51 -11.60 -1.71
N TYR A 86 21.92 -10.74 -0.90
CA TYR A 86 21.26 -9.55 -1.42
C TYR A 86 22.29 -8.64 -2.10
N ARG A 87 22.04 -8.31 -3.35
CA ARG A 87 22.87 -7.38 -4.14
C ARG A 87 21.97 -6.39 -4.86
N PRO A 88 22.43 -5.15 -5.07
CA PRO A 88 21.66 -4.14 -5.79
C PRO A 88 21.19 -4.58 -7.20
N VAL A 89 21.90 -5.52 -7.80
CA VAL A 89 21.57 -6.07 -9.13
C VAL A 89 20.64 -7.28 -9.10
N SER A 90 20.34 -7.84 -7.92
CA SER A 90 19.42 -8.99 -7.76
C SER A 90 18.13 -8.57 -7.07
N LEU A 91 17.37 -7.73 -7.76
CA LEU A 91 16.21 -7.02 -7.21
C LEU A 91 14.92 -7.85 -7.14
N GLY A 92 14.98 -9.18 -7.16
CA GLY A 92 13.80 -10.04 -7.37
C GLY A 92 12.55 -9.72 -6.56
N PHE A 93 12.67 -9.23 -5.33
CA PHE A 93 11.50 -8.86 -4.52
C PHE A 93 11.21 -7.35 -4.51
N THR A 94 12.19 -6.48 -4.70
CA THR A 94 11.98 -5.02 -4.78
C THR A 94 11.49 -4.58 -6.15
N SER A 95 11.77 -5.34 -7.22
CA SER A 95 11.29 -5.04 -8.56
C SER A 95 9.77 -5.08 -8.65
N ASN A 96 9.13 -6.04 -7.99
CA ASN A 96 7.66 -6.12 -7.98
C ASN A 96 7.03 -4.92 -7.27
N THR A 97 7.64 -4.43 -6.19
CA THR A 97 7.15 -3.24 -5.49
C THR A 97 7.24 -1.99 -6.37
N TRP A 98 8.34 -1.82 -7.10
CA TRP A 98 8.52 -0.73 -8.06
C TRP A 98 7.41 -0.73 -9.11
N SER A 99 7.27 -1.83 -9.84
CA SER A 99 6.26 -1.95 -10.90
C SER A 99 4.83 -1.76 -10.36
N THR A 100 4.52 -2.32 -9.20
CA THR A 100 3.20 -2.19 -8.57
C THR A 100 2.88 -0.74 -8.25
N ILE A 101 3.81 0.03 -7.68
CA ILE A 101 3.63 1.44 -7.35
C ILE A 101 3.36 2.26 -8.62
N TRP A 102 4.19 2.12 -9.64
CA TRP A 102 4.05 2.91 -10.87
C TRP A 102 2.83 2.54 -11.68
N ASN A 103 2.45 1.26 -11.70
CA ASN A 103 1.17 0.83 -12.29
C ASN A 103 -0.02 1.44 -11.52
N GLY A 104 0.04 1.50 -10.19
CA GLY A 104 -0.98 2.14 -9.37
C GLY A 104 -1.14 3.62 -9.68
N ILE A 105 -0.04 4.36 -9.81
CA ILE A 105 -0.03 5.77 -10.18
C ILE A 105 -0.63 5.96 -11.59
N HIS A 106 -0.17 5.19 -12.56
CA HIS A 106 -0.69 5.22 -13.92
C HIS A 106 -2.19 4.95 -13.96
N GLN A 107 -2.65 3.91 -13.27
CA GLN A 107 -4.07 3.55 -13.18
C GLN A 107 -4.91 4.68 -12.59
N CYS A 108 -4.41 5.37 -11.57
CA CYS A 108 -5.09 6.52 -10.97
C CYS A 108 -5.24 7.68 -11.97
N TYR A 109 -4.20 8.01 -12.74
CA TYR A 109 -4.29 9.07 -13.73
C TYR A 109 -5.18 8.68 -14.91
N MET A 110 -5.12 7.43 -15.39
CA MET A 110 -6.05 6.91 -16.40
C MET A 110 -7.51 7.03 -15.93
N PHE A 111 -7.77 6.67 -14.67
CA PHE A 111 -9.09 6.84 -14.06
C PHE A 111 -9.52 8.30 -14.07
N GLN A 112 -8.65 9.25 -13.68
CA GLN A 112 -8.96 10.67 -13.63
C GLN A 112 -9.30 11.23 -15.03
N GLU A 113 -8.54 10.85 -16.06
CA GLU A 113 -8.81 11.28 -17.44
C GLU A 113 -10.15 10.74 -17.94
N SER A 114 -10.41 9.47 -17.71
CA SER A 114 -11.68 8.85 -18.13
C SER A 114 -12.88 9.40 -17.36
N LEU A 115 -12.72 9.69 -16.06
CA LEU A 115 -13.79 10.24 -15.22
C LEU A 115 -14.32 11.58 -15.74
N LYS A 116 -13.49 12.39 -16.41
CA LYS A 116 -13.88 13.66 -17.04
C LYS A 116 -14.93 13.46 -18.13
N GLN A 117 -14.92 12.30 -18.80
CA GLN A 117 -15.81 11.98 -19.91
C GLN A 117 -17.11 11.29 -19.47
N VAL A 118 -17.22 10.90 -18.20
CA VAL A 118 -18.42 10.23 -17.68
C VAL A 118 -19.60 11.18 -17.63
N SER A 119 -20.75 10.76 -18.22
CA SER A 119 -21.99 11.53 -18.14
C SER A 119 -22.48 11.69 -16.70
N ASN A 120 -23.02 12.87 -16.39
CA ASN A 120 -23.66 13.12 -15.09
C ASN A 120 -24.94 12.29 -14.87
N GLU A 121 -25.46 11.66 -15.93
CA GLU A 121 -26.52 10.67 -15.83
C GLU A 121 -26.09 9.45 -15.00
N TYR A 122 -24.83 9.05 -15.09
CA TYR A 122 -24.29 7.87 -14.39
C TYR A 122 -23.59 8.21 -13.09
N VAL A 123 -22.85 9.34 -13.07
CA VAL A 123 -22.07 9.77 -11.91
C VAL A 123 -22.22 11.28 -11.74
N THR A 124 -22.82 11.72 -10.64
CA THR A 124 -23.03 13.15 -10.36
C THR A 124 -21.71 13.90 -10.15
N ASP A 125 -21.74 15.23 -10.25
CA ASP A 125 -20.56 16.05 -10.01
C ASP A 125 -19.99 15.88 -8.59
N GLU A 126 -20.85 15.68 -7.58
CA GLU A 126 -20.45 15.41 -6.20
C GLU A 126 -19.73 14.07 -6.11
N MET A 127 -20.24 13.03 -6.76
CA MET A 127 -19.59 11.72 -6.81
C MET A 127 -18.26 11.79 -7.53
N LYS A 128 -18.19 12.53 -8.66
CA LYS A 128 -16.92 12.74 -9.38
C LYS A 128 -15.87 13.41 -8.50
N LYS A 129 -16.27 14.43 -7.72
CA LYS A 129 -15.36 15.08 -6.75
C LYS A 129 -14.83 14.10 -5.72
N GLN A 130 -15.70 13.24 -5.16
CA GLN A 130 -15.28 12.22 -4.20
C GLN A 130 -14.32 11.20 -4.82
N TYR A 131 -14.64 10.70 -6.02
CA TYR A 131 -13.80 9.71 -6.72
C TYR A 131 -12.44 10.31 -7.13
N LEU A 132 -12.43 11.58 -7.56
CA LEU A 132 -11.20 12.30 -7.83
C LEU A 132 -10.34 12.48 -6.56
N ALA A 133 -10.98 12.80 -5.45
CA ALA A 133 -10.31 12.93 -4.16
C ALA A 133 -9.67 11.61 -3.67
N GLU A 134 -10.37 10.49 -3.83
CA GLU A 134 -9.80 9.18 -3.52
C GLU A 134 -8.62 8.84 -4.44
N SER A 135 -8.74 9.12 -5.72
CA SER A 135 -7.64 8.95 -6.68
C SER A 135 -6.42 9.80 -6.31
N ASN A 136 -6.61 11.07 -5.92
CA ASN A 136 -5.54 11.94 -5.45
C ASN A 136 -4.88 11.42 -4.18
N PHE A 137 -5.66 10.90 -3.23
CA PHE A 137 -5.13 10.23 -2.04
C PHE A 137 -4.24 9.03 -2.42
N LEU A 138 -4.69 8.19 -3.36
CA LEU A 138 -3.93 7.03 -3.81
C LEU A 138 -2.64 7.44 -4.53
N ILE A 139 -2.67 8.48 -5.37
CA ILE A 139 -1.47 9.03 -6.00
C ILE A 139 -0.47 9.49 -4.95
N ALA A 140 -0.93 10.22 -3.93
CA ALA A 140 -0.10 10.65 -2.81
C ALA A 140 0.50 9.45 -2.05
N TYR A 141 -0.31 8.45 -1.77
CA TYR A 141 0.11 7.25 -1.05
C TYR A 141 1.16 6.44 -1.83
N TYR A 142 0.96 6.25 -3.13
CA TYR A 142 1.92 5.56 -3.98
C TYR A 142 3.25 6.31 -4.10
N HIS A 143 3.22 7.63 -4.21
CA HIS A 143 4.46 8.44 -4.19
C HIS A 143 5.16 8.36 -2.82
N PHE A 144 4.40 8.33 -1.72
CA PHE A 144 4.97 8.07 -0.40
C PHE A 144 5.63 6.69 -0.31
N LEU A 145 4.99 5.64 -0.83
CA LEU A 145 5.57 4.29 -0.87
C LEU A 145 6.84 4.26 -1.71
N SER A 146 6.86 4.98 -2.84
CA SER A 146 8.06 5.11 -3.69
C SER A 146 9.18 5.84 -2.95
N MET A 147 8.89 6.98 -2.33
CA MET A 147 9.85 7.75 -1.53
C MET A 147 10.41 6.91 -0.37
N ARG A 148 9.54 6.22 0.37
CA ARG A 148 9.93 5.38 1.50
C ARG A 148 10.87 4.24 1.10
N SER A 149 10.61 3.62 -0.06
CA SER A 149 11.34 2.41 -0.50
C SER A 149 12.58 2.71 -1.33
N TYR A 150 12.60 3.84 -2.03
CA TYR A 150 13.64 4.16 -3.03
C TYR A 150 14.28 5.55 -2.85
N GLY A 151 13.87 6.30 -1.85
CA GLY A 151 14.37 7.67 -1.60
C GLY A 151 13.85 8.68 -2.62
N PRO A 152 14.68 9.60 -3.11
CA PRO A 152 14.34 10.51 -4.19
C PRO A 152 13.71 9.76 -5.37
N THR A 153 12.57 10.22 -5.84
CA THR A 153 11.78 9.51 -6.84
C THR A 153 11.17 10.46 -7.87
N MET A 154 10.67 9.92 -8.97
CA MET A 154 9.99 10.71 -9.98
C MET A 154 8.67 11.25 -9.43
N ILE A 155 8.28 12.44 -9.88
CA ILE A 155 6.95 13.02 -9.68
C ILE A 155 6.18 12.89 -11.00
N ILE A 156 5.11 12.11 -11.00
CA ILE A 156 4.23 11.93 -12.14
C ILE A 156 2.97 12.76 -11.91
N ARG A 157 2.60 13.60 -12.88
CA ARG A 157 1.47 14.52 -12.78
C ARG A 157 0.34 14.23 -13.78
N SER A 158 0.56 13.31 -14.70
CA SER A 158 -0.42 12.89 -15.71
C SER A 158 -0.05 11.53 -16.29
N VAL A 159 -0.89 10.99 -17.13
CA VAL A 159 -0.56 9.81 -17.95
C VAL A 159 0.65 10.15 -18.83
N ILE A 160 1.64 9.26 -18.83
CA ILE A 160 2.79 9.36 -19.75
C ILE A 160 2.43 8.55 -21.00
N ASP A 161 2.55 9.19 -22.16
CA ASP A 161 2.33 8.53 -23.45
C ASP A 161 3.34 7.40 -23.66
N LEU A 162 2.88 6.28 -24.21
CA LEU A 162 3.71 5.10 -24.52
C LEU A 162 4.81 5.41 -25.54
N GLU A 163 4.57 6.40 -26.43
CA GLU A 163 5.55 6.86 -27.41
C GLU A 163 6.58 7.85 -26.85
N THR A 164 6.48 8.19 -25.55
CA THR A 164 7.42 9.10 -24.92
C THR A 164 8.82 8.51 -24.93
N PRO A 165 9.80 9.18 -25.53
CA PRO A 165 11.18 8.71 -25.50
C PRO A 165 11.74 8.75 -24.08
N ILE A 166 12.76 7.93 -23.78
CA ILE A 166 13.37 7.85 -22.44
C ILE A 166 13.80 9.23 -21.92
N SER A 167 14.29 10.10 -22.79
CA SER A 167 14.66 11.48 -22.43
C SER A 167 13.49 12.38 -22.03
N GLY A 168 12.26 11.96 -22.32
CA GLY A 168 11.03 12.69 -21.93
C GLY A 168 10.43 12.20 -20.60
N PHE A 169 10.98 11.14 -19.99
CA PHE A 169 10.52 10.71 -18.66
C PHE A 169 11.04 11.66 -17.60
N PRO A 170 10.22 11.92 -16.54
CA PRO A 170 10.66 12.77 -15.44
C PRO A 170 11.83 12.13 -14.69
N GLU A 171 12.76 12.97 -14.28
CA GLU A 171 13.88 12.57 -13.45
C GLU A 171 13.47 12.36 -11.99
N ARG A 172 14.41 11.86 -11.19
CA ARG A 172 14.24 11.86 -9.74
C ARG A 172 14.17 13.29 -9.23
N SER A 173 13.12 13.58 -8.49
CA SER A 173 12.96 14.80 -7.72
C SER A 173 13.58 14.63 -6.33
N SER A 174 14.00 15.72 -5.72
CA SER A 174 14.52 15.72 -4.35
C SER A 174 13.43 15.24 -3.37
N ILE A 175 13.85 14.79 -2.19
CA ILE A 175 12.90 14.41 -1.12
C ILE A 175 11.94 15.56 -0.80
N ASP A 176 12.44 16.80 -0.75
CA ASP A 176 11.60 17.95 -0.39
C ASP A 176 10.57 18.26 -1.48
N GLU A 177 10.92 18.13 -2.76
CA GLU A 177 9.96 18.24 -3.88
C GLU A 177 8.90 17.11 -3.85
N VAL A 178 9.32 15.87 -3.57
CA VAL A 178 8.39 14.73 -3.46
C VAL A 178 7.45 14.92 -2.27
N VAL A 179 7.94 15.36 -1.13
CA VAL A 179 7.12 15.68 0.05
C VAL A 179 6.11 16.79 -0.25
N ALA A 180 6.54 17.86 -0.94
CA ALA A 180 5.65 18.93 -1.36
C ALA A 180 4.53 18.43 -2.28
N PHE A 181 4.87 17.60 -3.28
CA PHE A 181 3.91 17.01 -4.19
C PHE A 181 2.92 16.07 -3.49
N ILE A 182 3.39 15.21 -2.58
CA ILE A 182 2.51 14.33 -1.81
C ILE A 182 1.50 15.17 -1.02
N ASN A 183 1.97 16.24 -0.36
CA ASN A 183 1.08 17.11 0.42
C ASN A 183 0.11 17.89 -0.48
N GLU A 184 0.52 18.35 -1.66
CA GLU A 184 -0.34 18.94 -2.67
C GLU A 184 -1.51 18.00 -2.98
N LYS A 185 -1.23 16.73 -3.29
CA LYS A 185 -2.26 15.73 -3.61
C LYS A 185 -3.16 15.38 -2.42
N LEU A 186 -2.63 15.35 -1.21
CA LEU A 186 -3.44 15.16 0.01
C LEU A 186 -4.34 16.37 0.28
N ASP A 187 -3.87 17.59 0.05
CA ASP A 187 -4.68 18.80 0.22
C ASP A 187 -5.78 18.89 -0.83
N GLU A 188 -5.50 18.52 -2.09
CA GLU A 188 -6.52 18.35 -3.14
C GLU A 188 -7.58 17.31 -2.73
N ALA A 189 -7.15 16.17 -2.18
CA ALA A 189 -8.05 15.11 -1.74
C ALA A 189 -8.97 15.56 -0.57
N MET A 190 -8.46 16.40 0.32
CA MET A 190 -9.19 16.93 1.47
C MET A 190 -9.98 18.21 1.18
N SER A 191 -9.98 18.69 -0.07
CA SER A 191 -10.74 19.89 -0.47
C SER A 191 -12.25 19.72 -0.27
N GLU A 192 -12.99 20.82 -0.33
CA GLU A 192 -14.44 20.84 -0.14
C GLU A 192 -15.15 19.90 -1.13
N GLY A 193 -16.00 19.01 -0.59
CA GLY A 193 -16.69 17.97 -1.37
C GLY A 193 -15.81 16.78 -1.77
N GLY A 194 -14.56 16.73 -1.30
CA GLY A 194 -13.63 15.62 -1.50
C GLY A 194 -13.84 14.45 -0.53
N LEU A 195 -12.76 14.02 0.14
CA LEU A 195 -12.82 12.89 1.07
C LEU A 195 -13.73 13.16 2.26
N PRO A 196 -14.67 12.26 2.58
CA PRO A 196 -15.47 12.33 3.79
C PRO A 196 -14.61 12.04 5.03
N THR A 197 -15.09 12.43 6.19
CA THR A 197 -14.41 12.16 7.46
C THR A 197 -14.30 10.67 7.73
N THR A 198 -15.40 9.92 7.50
CA THR A 198 -15.47 8.47 7.73
C THR A 198 -16.33 7.79 6.66
N TRP A 199 -16.13 6.51 6.48
CA TRP A 199 -17.01 5.62 5.72
C TRP A 199 -17.59 4.56 6.63
N SER A 200 -18.77 4.04 6.29
CA SER A 200 -19.43 2.96 7.01
C SER A 200 -19.99 1.89 6.08
N GLY A 201 -20.34 0.73 6.63
CA GLY A 201 -20.94 -0.36 5.86
C GLY A 201 -20.04 -0.85 4.74
N LYS A 202 -20.61 -0.96 3.54
CA LYS A 202 -19.90 -1.47 2.34
C LYS A 202 -18.76 -0.57 1.83
N ASP A 203 -18.72 0.69 2.26
CA ASP A 203 -17.70 1.66 1.86
C ASP A 203 -16.53 1.73 2.85
N TYR A 204 -16.60 0.99 3.97
CA TYR A 204 -15.50 0.89 4.92
C TYR A 204 -14.22 0.37 4.24
N GLY A 205 -13.10 1.04 4.49
CA GLY A 205 -11.81 0.75 3.83
C GLY A 205 -11.46 1.69 2.67
N ARG A 206 -12.42 2.49 2.17
CA ARG A 206 -12.11 3.58 1.24
C ARG A 206 -11.36 4.71 1.94
N ALA A 207 -10.62 5.51 1.18
CA ALA A 207 -9.87 6.64 1.71
C ALA A 207 -10.78 7.67 2.39
N THR A 208 -10.31 8.20 3.51
CA THR A 208 -11.01 9.21 4.32
C THR A 208 -10.14 10.44 4.53
N ARG A 209 -10.74 11.56 4.91
CA ARG A 209 -10.02 12.75 5.34
C ARG A 209 -9.06 12.44 6.49
N LEU A 210 -9.47 11.61 7.44
CA LEU A 210 -8.62 11.20 8.56
C LEU A 210 -7.43 10.36 8.11
N ALA A 211 -7.63 9.45 7.15
CA ALA A 211 -6.54 8.70 6.54
C ALA A 211 -5.52 9.61 5.84
N ALA A 212 -6.01 10.64 5.14
CA ALA A 212 -5.16 11.63 4.48
C ALA A 212 -4.34 12.46 5.50
N LEU A 213 -4.95 12.88 6.61
CA LEU A 213 -4.24 13.58 7.68
C LEU A 213 -3.18 12.69 8.36
N ALA A 214 -3.51 11.43 8.62
CA ALA A 214 -2.56 10.47 9.18
C ALA A 214 -1.38 10.21 8.24
N LEU A 215 -1.64 10.10 6.93
CA LEU A 215 -0.58 9.98 5.93
C LEU A 215 0.29 11.25 5.88
N LYS A 216 -0.32 12.41 5.89
CA LYS A 216 0.38 13.71 5.89
C LYS A 216 1.33 13.85 7.09
N SER A 217 0.87 13.47 8.28
CA SER A 217 1.71 13.39 9.50
C SER A 217 2.92 12.48 9.29
N ARG A 218 2.69 11.28 8.74
CA ARG A 218 3.75 10.30 8.47
C ARG A 218 4.76 10.81 7.44
N VAL A 219 4.31 11.46 6.38
CA VAL A 219 5.18 12.03 5.34
C VAL A 219 6.12 13.08 5.93
N TYR A 220 5.62 13.99 6.76
CA TYR A 220 6.44 14.99 7.42
C TYR A 220 7.42 14.39 8.43
N LEU A 221 7.02 13.33 9.13
CA LEU A 221 7.93 12.63 10.05
C LEU A 221 9.10 11.98 9.29
N TYR A 222 8.83 11.35 8.14
CA TYR A 222 9.90 10.81 7.28
C TYR A 222 10.82 11.92 6.77
N ALA A 223 10.26 13.04 6.30
CA ALA A 223 11.03 14.17 5.81
C ALA A 223 11.93 14.84 6.90
N ALA A 224 11.48 14.80 8.16
CA ALA A 224 12.22 15.32 9.31
C ALA A 224 13.27 14.34 9.85
N SER A 225 13.13 13.04 9.53
CA SER A 225 14.01 12.00 10.08
C SER A 225 15.48 12.18 9.66
N PRO A 226 16.43 11.68 10.46
CA PRO A 226 17.85 11.78 10.14
C PRO A 226 18.23 11.18 8.77
N LEU A 227 17.40 10.28 8.23
CA LEU A 227 17.63 9.68 6.91
C LEU A 227 17.61 10.73 5.80
N TYR A 228 16.68 11.72 5.88
CA TYR A 228 16.42 12.70 4.81
C TYR A 228 16.71 14.15 5.22
N ASN A 229 17.08 14.40 6.46
CA ASN A 229 17.26 15.73 7.02
C ASN A 229 18.70 15.94 7.49
N GLY A 230 19.57 16.33 6.57
CA GLY A 230 20.98 16.62 6.83
C GLY A 230 21.88 15.37 6.87
N ASN A 231 21.57 14.34 6.11
CA ASN A 231 22.38 13.13 6.04
C ASN A 231 23.52 13.27 5.02
N THR A 232 24.61 13.90 5.46
CA THR A 232 25.84 14.03 4.65
C THR A 232 26.71 12.79 4.70
N GLU A 233 26.59 11.95 5.72
CA GLU A 233 27.39 10.72 5.85
C GLU A 233 27.12 9.75 4.70
N MET A 234 25.84 9.56 4.34
CA MET A 234 25.44 8.59 3.31
C MET A 234 25.18 9.24 1.94
N TYR A 235 24.81 10.53 1.91
CA TYR A 235 24.24 11.15 0.72
C TYR A 235 24.93 12.46 0.28
N ALA A 236 26.17 12.72 0.70
CA ALA A 236 26.92 13.90 0.27
C ALA A 236 27.00 14.03 -1.26
N ASP A 237 27.24 12.90 -1.93
CA ASP A 237 27.42 12.83 -3.38
C ASP A 237 26.16 12.38 -4.14
N PHE A 238 25.02 12.25 -3.44
CA PHE A 238 23.77 11.80 -4.07
C PHE A 238 23.07 12.96 -4.79
N ARG A 239 23.46 13.15 -6.03
CA ARG A 239 23.03 14.24 -6.91
C ARG A 239 22.32 13.74 -8.14
N SER A 240 21.47 14.58 -8.74
CA SER A 240 20.94 14.32 -10.08
C SER A 240 22.09 14.25 -11.09
N PRO A 241 22.14 13.22 -11.93
CA PRO A 241 23.17 13.09 -12.97
C PRO A 241 23.02 14.12 -14.10
N LEU A 242 21.85 14.77 -14.22
CA LEU A 242 21.56 15.68 -15.32
C LEU A 242 21.95 17.14 -15.01
N ASP A 243 21.67 17.60 -13.80
CA ASP A 243 21.90 19.00 -13.41
C ASP A 243 22.79 19.18 -12.17
N GLY A 244 23.20 18.09 -11.54
CA GLY A 244 24.07 18.10 -10.37
C GLY A 244 23.40 18.57 -9.07
N ARG A 245 22.06 18.83 -9.07
CA ARG A 245 21.36 19.27 -7.84
C ARG A 245 21.36 18.17 -6.79
N GLN A 246 21.37 18.57 -5.52
CA GLN A 246 21.22 17.67 -4.39
C GLN A 246 19.80 17.09 -4.34
N LEU A 247 19.71 15.77 -4.16
CA LEU A 247 18.43 15.07 -4.07
C LEU A 247 17.97 14.84 -2.62
N ILE A 248 18.88 15.00 -1.66
CA ILE A 248 18.62 14.91 -0.22
C ILE A 248 19.25 16.11 0.47
N ALA A 249 18.53 16.72 1.42
CA ALA A 249 19.02 17.88 2.16
C ALA A 249 20.33 17.57 2.88
N GLN A 250 21.33 18.43 2.70
CA GLN A 250 22.66 18.29 3.31
C GLN A 250 22.76 18.97 4.68
N GLU A 251 21.87 19.91 4.96
CA GLU A 251 21.79 20.60 6.24
C GLU A 251 20.59 20.12 7.05
N LYS A 252 20.81 19.91 8.35
CA LYS A 252 19.74 19.56 9.27
C LYS A 252 18.85 20.77 9.53
N SER A 253 17.56 20.64 9.24
CA SER A 253 16.55 21.65 9.48
C SER A 253 15.69 21.30 10.70
N GLN A 254 15.72 22.12 11.73
CA GLN A 254 14.84 22.02 12.89
C GLN A 254 13.38 22.29 12.50
N ALA A 255 13.16 23.19 11.53
CA ALA A 255 11.82 23.53 11.04
C ALA A 255 11.06 22.31 10.49
N LYS A 256 11.74 21.31 9.91
CA LYS A 256 11.11 20.06 9.48
C LYS A 256 10.49 19.30 10.66
N TRP A 257 11.14 19.27 11.80
CA TRP A 257 10.63 18.65 13.02
C TRP A 257 9.42 19.41 13.59
N GLU A 258 9.48 20.75 13.57
CA GLU A 258 8.38 21.60 14.04
C GLU A 258 7.13 21.44 13.17
N ILE A 259 7.30 21.41 11.84
CA ILE A 259 6.21 21.11 10.91
C ILE A 259 5.64 19.72 11.18
N SER A 260 6.49 18.70 11.33
CA SER A 260 6.06 17.33 11.62
C SER A 260 5.24 17.27 12.92
N ALA A 261 5.72 17.90 14.00
CA ALA A 261 5.01 17.94 15.28
C ALA A 261 3.65 18.65 15.16
N THR A 262 3.62 19.79 14.48
CA THR A 262 2.38 20.57 14.26
C THR A 262 1.35 19.78 13.46
N GLN A 263 1.76 19.16 12.35
CA GLN A 263 0.87 18.38 11.51
C GLN A 263 0.38 17.10 12.20
N THR A 264 1.24 16.46 13.00
CA THR A 264 0.86 15.29 13.80
C THR A 264 -0.16 15.67 14.87
N LYS A 265 0.07 16.79 15.59
CA LYS A 265 -0.89 17.28 16.59
C LYS A 265 -2.23 17.61 15.94
N TYR A 266 -2.22 18.29 14.80
CA TYR A 266 -3.45 18.59 14.07
C TYR A 266 -4.18 17.30 13.64
N ALA A 267 -3.48 16.29 13.12
CA ALA A 267 -4.08 15.02 12.75
C ALA A 267 -4.72 14.32 13.96
N ILE A 268 -4.03 14.31 15.12
CA ILE A 268 -4.57 13.73 16.36
C ILE A 268 -5.85 14.45 16.78
N ASP A 269 -5.85 15.78 16.78
CA ASP A 269 -7.02 16.58 17.20
C ASP A 269 -8.25 16.29 16.31
N GLU A 270 -8.05 16.17 14.99
CA GLU A 270 -9.14 15.86 14.05
C GLU A 270 -9.65 14.41 14.21
N VAL A 271 -8.75 13.46 14.47
CA VAL A 271 -9.08 12.05 14.73
C VAL A 271 -9.89 11.92 16.04
N GLU A 272 -9.48 12.61 17.12
CA GLU A 272 -10.21 12.62 18.40
C GLU A 272 -11.57 13.32 18.28
N LYS A 273 -11.68 14.42 17.52
CA LYS A 273 -12.99 15.06 17.23
C LYS A 273 -13.95 14.10 16.53
N ALA A 274 -13.45 13.22 15.67
CA ALA A 274 -14.22 12.19 15.00
C ALA A 274 -14.50 10.96 15.87
N LYS A 275 -14.15 11.01 17.17
CA LYS A 275 -14.39 9.95 18.18
C LYS A 275 -13.52 8.71 18.04
N PHE A 276 -12.43 8.79 17.27
CA PHE A 276 -11.39 7.77 17.34
C PHE A 276 -10.54 7.99 18.59
N HIS A 277 -10.05 6.93 19.16
CA HIS A 277 -9.20 6.95 20.36
C HIS A 277 -8.40 5.66 20.47
N LEU A 278 -7.40 5.63 21.36
CA LEU A 278 -6.66 4.42 21.66
C LEU A 278 -7.61 3.36 22.25
N TYR A 279 -7.43 2.12 21.83
CA TYR A 279 -8.29 1.02 22.23
C TYR A 279 -8.24 0.78 23.75
N HIS A 280 -9.39 0.80 24.42
CA HIS A 280 -9.54 0.63 25.85
C HIS A 280 -10.25 -0.68 26.20
N ASP A 281 -10.21 -1.07 27.48
CA ASP A 281 -10.89 -2.29 27.96
C ASP A 281 -12.41 -2.24 27.73
N ALA A 282 -13.00 -1.03 27.73
CA ALA A 282 -14.43 -0.85 27.46
C ALA A 282 -14.81 -1.13 26.01
N ASP A 283 -13.85 -0.99 25.07
CA ASP A 283 -14.08 -1.23 23.64
C ASP A 283 -14.04 -2.74 23.33
N ALA A 284 -13.24 -3.48 24.07
CA ALA A 284 -13.29 -4.93 24.07
C ALA A 284 -14.52 -5.35 24.85
N GLY A 285 -15.67 -5.52 24.19
CA GLY A 285 -16.84 -6.09 24.84
C GLY A 285 -16.42 -7.29 25.70
N GLU A 286 -17.01 -7.44 26.91
CA GLU A 286 -16.69 -8.58 27.78
C GLU A 286 -16.85 -9.86 26.95
N PRO A 287 -15.77 -10.61 26.65
CA PRO A 287 -15.94 -11.88 25.98
C PRO A 287 -16.75 -12.75 26.94
N SER A 288 -17.90 -13.22 26.52
CA SER A 288 -18.74 -14.17 27.25
C SER A 288 -18.00 -15.46 27.66
N ASP A 289 -16.81 -15.65 27.13
CA ASP A 289 -15.90 -16.75 27.38
C ASP A 289 -14.61 -16.28 28.07
N ALA A 290 -14.72 -15.79 29.31
CA ALA A 290 -13.55 -15.68 30.18
C ALA A 290 -13.03 -17.10 30.47
N LYS A 291 -12.29 -17.67 29.51
CA LYS A 291 -11.65 -18.98 29.70
C LYS A 291 -10.60 -18.86 30.80
N PRO A 292 -10.57 -19.79 31.75
CA PRO A 292 -9.50 -19.87 32.73
C PRO A 292 -8.14 -19.87 32.01
N GLY A 293 -7.23 -19.00 32.39
CA GLY A 293 -5.92 -18.87 31.78
C GLY A 293 -5.81 -17.82 30.67
N LEU A 294 -6.87 -17.06 30.37
CA LEU A 294 -6.73 -15.90 29.49
C LEU A 294 -5.88 -14.82 30.17
N PRO A 295 -5.06 -14.13 29.37
CA PRO A 295 -4.17 -13.08 29.84
C PRO A 295 -4.90 -11.98 30.63
N ASN A 296 -4.15 -11.25 31.45
CA ASN A 296 -4.67 -10.09 32.18
C ASN A 296 -5.25 -9.03 31.21
N LYS A 297 -5.92 -8.00 31.76
CA LYS A 297 -6.59 -6.97 30.96
C LYS A 297 -5.67 -6.30 29.92
N ALA A 298 -4.41 -6.04 30.27
CA ALA A 298 -3.46 -5.41 29.35
C ALA A 298 -3.14 -6.30 28.14
N GLN A 299 -2.93 -7.60 28.37
CA GLN A 299 -2.69 -8.57 27.30
C GLN A 299 -3.92 -8.75 26.41
N ARG A 300 -5.14 -8.76 26.98
CA ARG A 300 -6.39 -8.78 26.22
C ARG A 300 -6.52 -7.55 25.36
N ARG A 301 -6.28 -6.35 25.91
CA ARG A 301 -6.33 -5.09 25.17
C ARG A 301 -5.39 -5.15 23.96
N LEU A 302 -4.13 -5.49 24.18
CA LEU A 302 -3.14 -5.60 23.11
C LEU A 302 -3.57 -6.59 22.03
N ARG A 303 -4.13 -7.73 22.42
CA ARG A 303 -4.63 -8.71 21.49
C ARG A 303 -5.80 -8.18 20.68
N TYR A 304 -6.81 -7.61 21.32
CA TYR A 304 -8.03 -7.12 20.63
C TYR A 304 -7.77 -5.88 19.78
N THR A 305 -6.87 -4.99 20.16
CA THR A 305 -6.42 -3.89 19.31
C THR A 305 -5.95 -4.40 17.94
N ASN A 306 -5.32 -5.58 17.89
CA ASN A 306 -4.78 -6.15 16.66
C ASN A 306 -5.75 -7.06 15.90
N ILE A 307 -6.71 -7.70 16.57
CA ILE A 307 -7.58 -8.72 15.95
C ILE A 307 -9.04 -8.30 15.84
N ASP A 308 -9.46 -7.26 16.55
CA ASP A 308 -10.82 -6.73 16.46
C ASP A 308 -10.92 -5.88 15.20
N ASN A 309 -11.33 -6.53 14.12
CA ASN A 309 -11.45 -5.95 12.79
C ASN A 309 -12.91 -5.84 12.34
N GLN A 310 -13.85 -6.03 13.25
CA GLN A 310 -15.26 -5.89 12.89
C GLN A 310 -15.51 -4.46 12.42
N THR A 311 -16.07 -4.34 11.24
CA THR A 311 -16.29 -3.09 10.51
C THR A 311 -16.80 -1.97 11.43
N GLY A 312 -15.92 -1.04 11.77
CA GLY A 312 -16.25 0.15 12.57
C GLY A 312 -16.23 -0.01 14.09
N ASN A 313 -15.89 -1.18 14.65
CA ASN A 313 -15.89 -1.41 16.10
C ASN A 313 -14.54 -1.18 16.78
N ASN A 314 -13.44 -1.10 16.00
CA ASN A 314 -12.15 -0.77 16.58
C ASN A 314 -11.89 0.74 16.45
N PRO A 315 -11.97 1.50 17.56
CA PRO A 315 -11.84 2.96 17.53
C PRO A 315 -10.42 3.45 17.22
N GLU A 316 -9.44 2.57 17.19
CA GLU A 316 -8.04 2.92 16.89
C GLU A 316 -7.72 2.82 15.39
N ILE A 317 -8.54 2.13 14.59
CA ILE A 317 -8.31 1.95 13.17
C ILE A 317 -8.82 3.15 12.37
N ILE A 318 -7.91 4.00 11.93
CA ILE A 318 -8.22 5.18 11.09
C ILE A 318 -8.50 4.76 9.63
N TRP A 319 -7.76 3.79 9.11
CA TRP A 319 -7.90 3.27 7.76
C TRP A 319 -7.45 1.81 7.70
N ALA A 320 -8.27 0.95 7.13
CA ALA A 320 -8.06 -0.49 7.10
C ALA A 320 -8.02 -1.03 5.67
N ASP A 321 -7.18 -2.03 5.43
CA ASP A 321 -7.27 -2.89 4.25
C ASP A 321 -8.32 -3.97 4.52
N THR A 322 -9.45 -3.87 3.82
CA THR A 322 -10.59 -4.78 4.00
C THR A 322 -10.59 -5.94 3.00
N ARG A 323 -9.55 -6.07 2.18
CA ARG A 323 -9.46 -7.18 1.24
C ARG A 323 -9.38 -8.49 2.00
N ASN A 324 -10.26 -9.42 1.64
CA ASN A 324 -10.22 -10.79 2.17
C ASN A 324 -9.11 -11.55 1.44
N ASP A 325 -7.91 -11.34 1.94
CA ASP A 325 -6.73 -11.90 1.35
C ASP A 325 -6.39 -13.21 2.00
N ASP A 326 -6.67 -14.25 1.23
CA ASP A 326 -6.08 -15.56 1.40
C ASP A 326 -5.98 -16.08 2.85
N TYR A 327 -6.78 -16.88 3.04
CA TYR A 327 -7.16 -17.89 3.93
C TYR A 327 -6.10 -18.47 4.89
N TYR A 328 -4.79 -18.35 4.65
CA TYR A 328 -3.78 -18.95 5.55
C TYR A 328 -2.45 -18.18 5.70
N GLY A 329 -2.34 -16.97 5.22
CA GLY A 329 -1.06 -16.24 5.18
C GLY A 329 -0.28 -16.26 6.50
N ILE A 330 -0.53 -15.29 7.35
CA ILE A 330 0.13 -15.11 8.66
C ILE A 330 -0.19 -16.27 9.62
N GLN A 331 -1.47 -16.67 9.65
CA GLN A 331 -1.96 -17.69 10.59
C GLN A 331 -1.26 -19.05 10.44
N ARG A 332 -0.80 -19.40 9.25
CA ARG A 332 -0.03 -20.63 9.02
C ARG A 332 1.43 -20.54 9.41
N ARG A 333 1.97 -19.35 9.41
CA ARG A 333 3.42 -19.13 9.51
C ARG A 333 3.90 -18.72 10.91
N CYS A 334 3.02 -18.14 11.71
CA CYS A 334 3.36 -17.67 13.05
C CYS A 334 3.20 -18.71 14.16
N PRO A 335 2.18 -19.61 14.16
CA PRO A 335 2.04 -20.59 15.23
C PRO A 335 3.16 -21.62 15.22
N PRO A 336 3.48 -22.21 16.40
CA PRO A 336 4.40 -23.34 16.49
C PRO A 336 4.00 -24.49 15.58
N ARG A 337 4.98 -25.17 15.03
CA ARG A 337 4.76 -26.34 14.19
C ARG A 337 3.98 -27.42 14.97
N GLN A 338 2.81 -27.77 14.47
CA GLN A 338 1.98 -28.82 15.07
C GLN A 338 2.04 -30.10 14.24
N THR A 339 2.22 -31.21 14.91
CA THR A 339 2.13 -32.54 14.34
C THR A 339 0.88 -33.22 14.92
N LEU A 340 -0.13 -33.44 14.13
CA LEU A 340 -1.33 -34.19 14.51
C LEU A 340 -1.20 -35.62 13.96
N GLY A 341 -1.11 -36.62 14.86
CA GLY A 341 -1.08 -38.01 14.45
C GLY A 341 0.08 -38.41 13.52
N GLY A 342 1.27 -37.82 13.73
CA GLY A 342 2.44 -38.07 12.89
C GLY A 342 2.44 -37.39 11.53
N LYS A 343 1.39 -36.63 11.20
CA LYS A 343 1.27 -35.87 9.95
C LYS A 343 1.43 -34.37 10.22
N PHE A 344 2.09 -33.70 9.32
CA PHE A 344 2.25 -32.26 9.34
C PHE A 344 0.88 -31.57 9.12
N ALA A 345 0.41 -30.81 10.09
CA ALA A 345 -0.92 -30.17 10.03
C ALA A 345 -0.97 -28.92 9.11
N GLY A 346 -0.02 -28.75 8.21
CA GLY A 346 0.03 -27.61 7.29
C GLY A 346 0.40 -26.27 7.95
N ILE A 347 0.67 -26.26 9.25
CA ILE A 347 1.16 -25.09 10.00
C ILE A 347 2.67 -25.16 10.00
N SER A 348 3.31 -24.21 9.40
CA SER A 348 4.77 -24.15 9.31
C SER A 348 5.25 -22.93 10.09
N MET A 349 5.94 -23.14 11.20
CA MET A 349 6.65 -22.10 11.92
C MET A 349 7.78 -21.54 11.03
N THR A 350 7.40 -20.61 10.13
CA THR A 350 8.38 -19.99 9.22
C THR A 350 8.76 -18.61 9.66
N ASN A 351 7.95 -17.98 10.52
CA ASN A 351 8.15 -16.64 11.03
C ASN A 351 8.47 -16.71 12.53
N CYS A 352 9.69 -16.41 12.87
CA CYS A 352 10.12 -16.36 14.26
C CYS A 352 10.66 -14.97 14.58
N PRO A 353 10.36 -14.43 15.77
CA PRO A 353 11.06 -13.24 16.24
C PRO A 353 12.56 -13.57 16.43
N THR A 354 13.41 -12.58 16.19
CA THR A 354 14.82 -12.69 16.57
C THR A 354 14.96 -12.63 18.09
N LEU A 355 16.06 -13.15 18.62
CA LEU A 355 16.34 -13.04 20.06
C LEU A 355 16.38 -11.58 20.50
N GLN A 356 16.94 -10.70 19.68
CA GLN A 356 16.96 -9.26 19.93
C GLN A 356 15.55 -8.67 20.06
N THR A 357 14.61 -9.11 19.21
CA THR A 357 13.20 -8.69 19.31
C THR A 357 12.57 -9.17 20.61
N ILE A 358 12.85 -10.42 21.02
CA ILE A 358 12.34 -10.96 22.28
C ILE A 358 12.91 -10.17 23.47
N GLU A 359 14.18 -9.84 23.44
CA GLU A 359 14.85 -9.04 24.49
C GLU A 359 14.39 -7.60 24.56
N ALA A 360 13.78 -7.06 23.49
CA ALA A 360 13.22 -5.72 23.49
C ALA A 360 11.90 -5.59 24.27
N PHE A 361 11.25 -6.71 24.63
CA PHE A 361 10.04 -6.69 25.46
C PHE A 361 10.37 -6.36 26.92
N TYR A 362 9.42 -5.68 27.55
CA TYR A 362 9.50 -5.33 28.97
C TYR A 362 9.01 -6.48 29.85
N THR A 363 9.52 -6.56 31.07
CA THR A 363 9.01 -7.49 32.10
C THR A 363 7.62 -7.05 32.57
N LYS A 364 6.97 -7.89 33.37
CA LYS A 364 5.71 -7.56 34.05
C LYS A 364 5.76 -6.29 34.92
N ASN A 365 6.96 -5.85 35.28
CA ASN A 365 7.19 -4.64 36.07
C ASN A 365 7.39 -3.38 35.20
N GLY A 366 7.26 -3.50 33.86
CA GLY A 366 7.47 -2.40 32.93
C GLY A 366 8.93 -1.98 32.78
N LEU A 367 9.86 -2.86 33.07
CA LEU A 367 11.31 -2.61 32.96
C LEU A 367 11.90 -3.44 31.81
N PRO A 368 12.95 -2.94 31.14
CA PRO A 368 13.75 -3.77 30.23
C PRO A 368 14.24 -5.02 30.96
N ILE A 369 14.25 -6.18 30.28
CA ILE A 369 14.58 -7.47 30.90
C ILE A 369 15.96 -7.49 31.57
N ASN A 370 16.92 -6.75 31.03
CA ASN A 370 18.27 -6.60 31.58
C ASN A 370 18.38 -5.54 32.72
N LYS A 371 17.29 -4.90 33.10
CA LYS A 371 17.22 -3.89 34.18
C LYS A 371 16.31 -4.34 35.34
N ASP A 372 15.49 -5.35 35.15
CA ASP A 372 14.59 -5.84 36.17
C ASP A 372 15.32 -6.88 37.05
N LYS A 373 15.56 -6.51 38.30
CA LYS A 373 16.23 -7.38 39.28
C LYS A 373 15.42 -8.63 39.67
N THR A 374 14.12 -8.66 39.32
CA THR A 374 13.24 -9.80 39.61
C THR A 374 13.11 -10.76 38.42
N PHE A 375 13.79 -10.44 37.32
CA PHE A 375 13.85 -11.27 36.12
C PHE A 375 15.28 -11.86 36.01
N ASP A 376 15.36 -13.16 35.89
CA ASP A 376 16.64 -13.80 35.67
C ASP A 376 17.04 -13.67 34.20
N TYR A 377 17.90 -12.69 33.95
CA TYR A 377 18.36 -12.38 32.59
C TYR A 377 19.31 -13.44 32.05
N ASP A 378 20.08 -14.08 32.90
CA ASP A 378 21.09 -15.04 32.47
C ASP A 378 20.43 -16.36 32.05
N GLU A 379 19.31 -16.73 32.67
CA GLU A 379 18.54 -17.94 32.37
C GLU A 379 17.37 -17.69 31.38
N ARG A 380 17.34 -16.53 30.67
CA ARG A 380 16.19 -16.10 29.86
C ARG A 380 15.83 -17.01 28.67
N TYR A 381 16.68 -17.96 28.36
CA TYR A 381 16.48 -18.92 27.26
C TYR A 381 16.31 -20.36 27.72
N GLU A 382 16.33 -20.61 29.03
CA GLU A 382 16.01 -21.90 29.64
C GLU A 382 14.50 -21.98 29.91
#